data_51eb1a4b567da6dd9d95355b73c9a974
#
_entry.id   51eb1a4b567da6dd9d95355b73c9a974
#
_cell.length_a   1.000
_cell.length_b   1.000
_cell.length_c   1.000
_cell.angle_alpha   90.00
_cell.angle_beta   90.00
_cell.angle_gamma   90.00
#
_symmetry.space_group_name_H-M   'P 1'
#
loop_
_entity.id
_entity.type
_entity.pdbx_description
1 polymer ?
#
loop_
_entity_poly.entity_id
_entity_poly.type
_entity_poly.pdbx_seq_one_letter_code
_entity_poly.pdbx_strand_id
1 'polypeptide(L)'
;KHKIGIIVAVKEQVEISENKIKNILSQSIEKPLNRKIIKFLEWVSSYNCIKRGLVLKMILSQEKYYFKKNQIKNEHIVNTVVKETVKLSDKQETVVKKLSKICKSNQYTTTLLDGVPGSGKTEIYFEIVREKIEENNQVLIMFPEVSLSNEFVIRLEKRFGLKPEVWHSKISPSQKKKSLDRIIKG
;
A
#
# COMPACT_ATOMS: atom_id res chain seq x y z
N LYS A 1 20.99 7.90 22.25
CA LYS A 1 19.72 7.96 21.46
C LYS A 1 19.65 6.68 20.62
N HIS A 2 18.64 5.85 20.86
CA HIS A 2 18.45 4.59 20.12
C HIS A 2 18.08 4.89 18.66
N LYS A 3 18.59 4.07 17.73
CA LYS A 3 18.26 4.15 16.31
C LYS A 3 17.75 2.81 15.83
N ILE A 4 16.80 2.83 14.92
CA ILE A 4 16.30 1.62 14.25
C ILE A 4 17.08 1.43 12.96
N GLY A 5 17.39 0.17 12.66
CA GLY A 5 18.06 -0.22 11.43
C GLY A 5 17.55 -1.58 10.95
N ILE A 6 17.92 -1.93 9.73
CA ILE A 6 17.69 -3.25 9.16
C ILE A 6 19.03 -3.92 8.97
N ILE A 7 19.13 -5.17 9.40
CA ILE A 7 20.29 -6.01 9.12
C ILE A 7 20.19 -6.44 7.66
N VAL A 8 21.10 -5.97 6.83
CA VAL A 8 21.16 -6.30 5.39
C VAL A 8 22.19 -7.37 5.07
N ALA A 9 23.21 -7.53 5.92
CA ALA A 9 24.24 -8.54 5.81
C ALA A 9 24.89 -8.81 7.16
N VAL A 10 25.40 -10.02 7.34
CA VAL A 10 26.25 -10.43 8.45
C VAL A 10 27.63 -10.75 7.87
N LYS A 11 28.69 -10.22 8.48
CA LYS A 11 30.08 -10.45 8.07
C LYS A 11 30.88 -10.91 9.29
N GLU A 12 31.75 -11.89 9.10
CA GLU A 12 32.64 -12.39 10.16
C GLU A 12 33.81 -11.44 10.43
N GLN A 13 34.26 -10.74 9.39
CA GLN A 13 35.36 -9.76 9.52
C GLN A 13 34.89 -8.39 9.05
N VAL A 14 35.30 -7.36 9.78
CA VAL A 14 34.97 -5.96 9.46
C VAL A 14 36.26 -5.12 9.54
N GLU A 15 36.46 -4.26 8.56
CA GLU A 15 37.60 -3.32 8.48
C GLU A 15 37.38 -2.06 9.36
N ILE A 16 36.44 -2.13 10.30
CA ILE A 16 36.08 -0.99 11.17
C ILE A 16 36.63 -1.24 12.56
N SER A 17 37.25 -0.24 13.15
CA SER A 17 37.77 -0.31 14.52
C SER A 17 36.64 -0.65 15.50
N GLU A 18 36.89 -1.55 16.45
CA GLU A 18 35.91 -2.09 17.39
C GLU A 18 35.14 -1.03 18.18
N ASN A 19 35.79 0.09 18.54
CA ASN A 19 35.14 1.22 19.23
C ASN A 19 34.06 1.94 18.42
N LYS A 20 33.98 1.71 17.12
CA LYS A 20 32.90 2.23 16.23
C LYS A 20 31.76 1.26 16.04
N ILE A 21 31.92 0.01 16.45
CA ILE A 21 30.88 -1.02 16.36
C ILE A 21 29.90 -0.79 17.52
N LYS A 22 28.62 -0.79 17.20
CA LYS A 22 27.54 -0.61 18.18
C LYS A 22 26.75 -1.91 18.32
N ASN A 23 26.47 -2.27 19.56
CA ASN A 23 25.69 -3.45 19.88
C ASN A 23 24.24 -3.31 19.43
N ILE A 24 23.66 -4.43 19.01
CA ILE A 24 22.20 -4.55 18.79
C ILE A 24 21.57 -4.68 20.17
N LEU A 25 20.72 -3.72 20.54
CA LEU A 25 20.06 -3.66 21.85
C LEU A 25 18.84 -4.56 21.92
N SER A 26 18.08 -4.64 20.84
CA SER A 26 16.88 -5.47 20.73
C SER A 26 16.55 -5.75 19.28
N GLN A 27 15.87 -6.87 19.05
CA GLN A 27 15.33 -7.23 17.76
C GLN A 27 13.81 -7.04 17.76
N SER A 28 13.24 -6.60 16.63
CA SER A 28 11.79 -6.53 16.47
C SER A 28 11.17 -7.91 16.55
N ILE A 29 9.98 -7.98 17.12
CA ILE A 29 9.15 -9.20 17.19
C ILE A 29 8.46 -9.46 15.83
N GLU A 30 8.37 -8.43 15.00
CA GLU A 30 7.72 -8.49 13.69
C GLU A 30 8.52 -9.30 12.69
N LYS A 31 7.82 -9.82 11.67
CA LYS A 31 8.45 -10.56 10.58
C LYS A 31 9.52 -9.72 9.89
N PRO A 32 10.64 -10.33 9.46
CA PRO A 32 11.66 -9.60 8.70
C PRO A 32 11.07 -9.02 7.41
N LEU A 33 11.65 -7.92 6.95
CA LEU A 33 11.24 -7.34 5.67
C LEU A 33 11.45 -8.34 4.53
N ASN A 34 10.43 -8.45 3.68
CA ASN A 34 10.49 -9.31 2.50
C ASN A 34 11.64 -8.86 1.58
N ARG A 35 12.34 -9.82 0.98
CA ARG A 35 13.41 -9.56 0.00
C ARG A 35 12.96 -8.65 -1.15
N LYS A 36 11.69 -8.73 -1.58
CA LYS A 36 11.12 -7.84 -2.60
C LYS A 36 11.13 -6.38 -2.14
N ILE A 37 10.80 -6.12 -0.87
CA ILE A 37 10.84 -4.77 -0.28
C ILE A 37 12.28 -4.26 -0.22
N ILE A 38 13.24 -5.10 0.17
CA ILE A 38 14.65 -4.72 0.21
C ILE A 38 15.16 -4.35 -1.18
N LYS A 39 14.86 -5.15 -2.21
CA LYS A 39 15.18 -4.84 -3.61
C LYS A 39 14.51 -3.54 -4.09
N PHE A 40 13.26 -3.32 -3.70
CA PHE A 40 12.56 -2.09 -4.00
C PHE A 40 13.22 -0.87 -3.35
N LEU A 41 13.64 -0.97 -2.09
CA LEU A 41 14.43 0.07 -1.41
C LEU A 41 15.73 0.41 -2.13
N GLU A 42 16.44 -0.62 -2.58
CA GLU A 42 17.68 -0.45 -3.35
C GLU A 42 17.42 0.23 -4.69
N TRP A 43 16.38 -0.19 -5.38
CA TRP A 43 15.97 0.43 -6.64
C TRP A 43 15.57 1.89 -6.45
N VAL A 44 14.72 2.23 -5.46
CA VAL A 44 14.32 3.62 -5.16
C VAL A 44 15.55 4.48 -4.82
N SER A 45 16.48 3.95 -4.03
CA SER A 45 17.72 4.63 -3.67
C SER A 45 18.57 4.95 -4.91
N SER A 46 18.76 3.97 -5.78
CA SER A 46 19.56 4.11 -7.01
C SER A 46 18.86 5.04 -8.01
N TYR A 47 17.57 4.85 -8.26
CA TYR A 47 16.79 5.64 -9.21
C TYR A 47 16.74 7.14 -8.85
N ASN A 48 16.60 7.46 -7.56
CA ASN A 48 16.54 8.84 -7.08
C ASN A 48 17.89 9.40 -6.63
N CYS A 49 18.98 8.66 -6.76
CA CYS A 49 20.32 9.06 -6.31
C CYS A 49 20.36 9.47 -4.83
N ILE A 50 19.56 8.83 -3.96
CA ILE A 50 19.51 9.12 -2.53
C ILE A 50 20.07 7.98 -1.68
N LYS A 51 20.56 8.30 -0.49
CA LYS A 51 21.12 7.29 0.43
C LYS A 51 20.08 6.28 0.87
N ARG A 52 20.38 4.98 0.84
CA ARG A 52 19.49 3.88 1.27
C ARG A 52 18.86 4.11 2.64
N GLY A 53 19.63 4.67 3.58
CA GLY A 53 19.13 4.98 4.93
C GLY A 53 18.00 6.02 4.96
N LEU A 54 17.92 6.94 3.98
CA LEU A 54 16.81 7.89 3.86
C LEU A 54 15.55 7.20 3.36
N VAL A 55 15.66 6.33 2.34
CA VAL A 55 14.54 5.54 1.85
C VAL A 55 14.01 4.62 2.95
N LEU A 56 14.91 3.96 3.68
CA LEU A 56 14.57 3.13 4.82
C LEU A 56 13.80 3.91 5.89
N LYS A 57 14.25 5.13 6.22
CA LYS A 57 13.58 5.99 7.18
C LYS A 57 12.15 6.33 6.77
N MET A 58 11.87 6.47 5.48
CA MET A 58 10.50 6.69 4.99
C MET A 58 9.60 5.49 5.29
N ILE A 59 10.09 4.27 5.07
CA ILE A 59 9.35 3.03 5.35
C ILE A 59 9.19 2.82 6.87
N LEU A 60 10.27 3.03 7.64
CA LEU A 60 10.26 2.90 9.09
C LEU A 60 9.76 4.16 9.81
N SER A 61 9.10 5.08 9.13
CA SER A 61 8.59 6.34 9.72
C SER A 61 7.63 6.11 10.90
N GLN A 62 7.08 4.91 11.01
CA GLN A 62 6.23 4.47 12.12
C GLN A 62 7.02 3.55 13.09
N GLU A 63 8.20 3.99 13.52
CA GLU A 63 9.13 3.23 14.39
C GLU A 63 8.44 2.52 15.56
N LYS A 64 7.48 3.19 16.20
CA LYS A 64 6.74 2.65 17.35
C LYS A 64 5.89 1.42 17.00
N TYR A 65 5.55 1.24 15.71
CA TYR A 65 4.78 0.09 15.25
C TYR A 65 5.57 -1.22 15.39
N TYR A 66 6.84 -1.20 15.01
CA TYR A 66 7.69 -2.39 14.98
C TYR A 66 8.14 -2.90 16.36
N PHE A 67 7.97 -2.09 17.43
CA PHE A 67 8.47 -2.41 18.77
C PHE A 67 7.39 -2.48 19.85
N LYS A 68 6.14 -2.14 19.56
CA LYS A 68 5.03 -2.29 20.51
C LYS A 68 4.17 -3.48 20.11
N LYS A 69 4.06 -4.46 21.02
CA LYS A 69 3.04 -5.50 20.98
C LYS A 69 1.66 -4.84 21.10
N ASN A 70 1.04 -4.49 20.00
CA ASN A 70 -0.33 -3.97 20.03
C ASN A 70 -1.28 -5.15 20.16
N GLN A 71 -2.02 -5.21 21.25
CA GLN A 71 -3.25 -5.98 21.31
C GLN A 71 -4.28 -5.25 20.42
N ILE A 72 -4.35 -5.67 19.19
CA ILE A 72 -5.28 -5.09 18.24
C ILE A 72 -6.56 -5.91 18.36
N LYS A 73 -7.63 -5.26 18.77
CA LYS A 73 -8.98 -5.86 18.71
C LYS A 73 -9.28 -6.17 17.24
N ASN A 74 -9.68 -7.41 16.97
CA ASN A 74 -10.17 -7.80 15.66
C ASN A 74 -11.45 -7.00 15.38
N GLU A 75 -11.35 -5.95 14.59
CA GLU A 75 -12.52 -5.32 14.01
C GLU A 75 -12.94 -6.23 12.85
N HIS A 76 -14.15 -6.73 12.91
CA HIS A 76 -14.73 -7.64 11.94
C HIS A 76 -14.68 -7.04 10.53
N ILE A 77 -14.23 -7.83 9.58
CA ILE A 77 -14.39 -7.55 8.16
C ILE A 77 -15.88 -7.42 7.89
N VAL A 78 -16.31 -6.22 7.56
CA VAL A 78 -17.69 -5.98 7.16
C VAL A 78 -17.89 -6.66 5.81
N ASN A 79 -18.80 -7.62 5.75
CA ASN A 79 -19.24 -8.19 4.48
C ASN A 79 -19.72 -7.05 3.57
N THR A 80 -18.99 -6.83 2.51
CA THR A 80 -19.24 -5.76 1.55
C THR A 80 -20.50 -6.04 0.78
N VAL A 81 -21.54 -5.30 1.11
CA VAL A 81 -22.73 -5.25 0.26
C VAL A 81 -22.50 -4.17 -0.78
N VAL A 82 -22.36 -4.54 -2.04
CA VAL A 82 -22.38 -3.58 -3.16
C VAL A 82 -23.69 -2.82 -3.10
N LYS A 83 -23.63 -1.52 -2.78
CA LYS A 83 -24.84 -0.70 -2.57
C LYS A 83 -25.43 -0.14 -3.86
N GLU A 84 -24.61 0.13 -4.85
CA GLU A 84 -25.06 0.71 -6.12
C GLU A 84 -24.44 -0.02 -7.31
N THR A 85 -25.27 -0.42 -8.26
CA THR A 85 -24.85 -0.89 -9.58
C THR A 85 -25.06 0.23 -10.59
N VAL A 86 -24.04 0.57 -11.35
CA VAL A 86 -24.14 1.52 -12.47
C VAL A 86 -24.23 0.71 -13.75
N LYS A 87 -25.19 1.03 -14.60
CA LYS A 87 -25.32 0.41 -15.92
C LYS A 87 -24.19 0.92 -16.82
N LEU A 88 -23.34 0.02 -17.23
CA LEU A 88 -22.27 0.30 -18.19
C LEU A 88 -22.82 0.32 -19.62
N SER A 89 -22.20 1.09 -20.50
CA SER A 89 -22.43 0.98 -21.94
C SER A 89 -21.73 -0.27 -22.51
N ASP A 90 -22.15 -0.74 -23.67
CA ASP A 90 -21.57 -1.92 -24.34
C ASP A 90 -20.06 -1.80 -24.55
N LYS A 91 -19.57 -0.56 -24.84
CA LYS A 91 -18.15 -0.27 -24.97
C LYS A 91 -17.42 -0.41 -23.63
N GLN A 92 -17.99 0.11 -22.57
CA GLN A 92 -17.41 0.00 -21.22
C GLN A 92 -17.38 -1.45 -20.74
N GLU A 93 -18.47 -2.22 -20.96
CA GLU A 93 -18.50 -3.65 -20.63
C GLU A 93 -17.42 -4.45 -21.39
N THR A 94 -17.22 -4.14 -22.67
CA THR A 94 -16.18 -4.78 -23.47
C THR A 94 -14.79 -4.52 -22.88
N VAL A 95 -14.52 -3.29 -22.42
CA VAL A 95 -13.25 -2.92 -21.78
C VAL A 95 -13.12 -3.61 -20.42
N VAL A 96 -14.16 -3.63 -19.60
CA VAL A 96 -14.16 -4.33 -18.30
C VAL A 96 -13.83 -5.81 -18.50
N LYS A 97 -14.48 -6.50 -19.43
CA LYS A 97 -14.20 -7.92 -19.75
C LYS A 97 -12.73 -8.17 -20.11
N LYS A 98 -12.12 -7.26 -20.90
CA LYS A 98 -10.70 -7.36 -21.26
C LYS A 98 -9.79 -7.16 -20.03
N LEU A 99 -10.06 -6.13 -19.21
CA LEU A 99 -9.28 -5.84 -18.01
C LEU A 99 -9.41 -6.98 -16.98
N SER A 100 -10.61 -7.48 -16.75
CA SER A 100 -10.86 -8.60 -15.84
C SER A 100 -10.05 -9.84 -16.25
N LYS A 101 -10.00 -10.16 -17.55
CA LYS A 101 -9.18 -11.27 -18.07
C LYS A 101 -7.66 -11.05 -17.77
N ILE A 102 -7.18 -9.83 -17.96
CA ILE A 102 -5.78 -9.47 -17.65
C ILE A 102 -5.52 -9.59 -16.14
N CYS A 103 -6.41 -9.05 -15.30
CA CYS A 103 -6.27 -9.06 -13.84
C CYS A 103 -6.36 -10.46 -13.21
N LYS A 104 -6.94 -11.44 -13.92
CA LYS A 104 -6.97 -12.86 -13.49
C LYS A 104 -5.71 -13.62 -13.88
N SER A 105 -4.83 -13.06 -14.71
CA SER A 105 -3.53 -13.67 -14.97
C SER A 105 -2.63 -13.51 -13.74
N ASN A 106 -1.91 -14.58 -13.36
CA ASN A 106 -0.95 -14.53 -12.24
C ASN A 106 0.36 -13.79 -12.63
N GLN A 107 0.36 -13.01 -13.69
CA GLN A 107 1.51 -12.27 -14.17
C GLN A 107 1.35 -10.78 -13.89
N TYR A 108 2.46 -10.13 -13.54
CA TYR A 108 2.48 -8.67 -13.46
C TYR A 108 2.23 -8.07 -14.84
N THR A 109 1.23 -7.19 -14.93
CA THR A 109 0.89 -6.48 -16.16
C THR A 109 0.65 -5.01 -15.85
N THR A 110 1.02 -4.15 -16.80
CA THR A 110 0.68 -2.73 -16.78
C THR A 110 -0.30 -2.46 -17.92
N THR A 111 -1.43 -1.84 -17.60
CA THR A 111 -2.47 -1.51 -18.58
C THR A 111 -2.74 -0.02 -18.54
N LEU A 112 -2.74 0.62 -19.71
CA LEU A 112 -3.16 2.01 -19.88
C LEU A 112 -4.63 2.02 -20.31
N LEU A 113 -5.47 2.68 -19.49
CA LEU A 113 -6.86 2.97 -19.85
C LEU A 113 -6.94 4.40 -20.39
N ASP A 114 -6.92 4.52 -21.70
CA ASP A 114 -7.05 5.80 -22.41
C ASP A 114 -8.51 6.11 -22.74
N GLY A 115 -8.84 7.41 -22.77
CA GLY A 115 -10.19 7.89 -23.12
C GLY A 115 -10.37 9.36 -22.76
N VAL A 116 -11.29 10.00 -23.47
CA VAL A 116 -11.60 11.42 -23.24
C VAL A 116 -12.16 11.69 -21.84
N PRO A 117 -12.06 12.91 -21.30
CA PRO A 117 -12.76 13.30 -20.09
C PRO A 117 -14.25 12.99 -20.19
N GLY A 118 -14.87 12.47 -19.11
CA GLY A 118 -16.28 12.13 -19.10
C GLY A 118 -16.65 10.78 -19.76
N SER A 119 -15.71 10.05 -20.35
CA SER A 119 -15.99 8.73 -20.98
C SER A 119 -16.35 7.60 -19.99
N GLY A 120 -16.36 7.89 -18.69
CA GLY A 120 -16.69 6.92 -17.66
C GLY A 120 -15.57 5.96 -17.30
N LYS A 121 -14.30 6.35 -17.49
CA LYS A 121 -13.14 5.56 -17.05
C LYS A 121 -13.24 5.14 -15.58
N THR A 122 -13.76 6.01 -14.74
CA THR A 122 -13.96 5.73 -13.31
C THR A 122 -14.86 4.51 -13.08
N GLU A 123 -15.94 4.39 -13.84
CA GLU A 123 -16.86 3.26 -13.71
C GLU A 123 -16.20 1.94 -14.15
N ILE A 124 -15.35 2.00 -15.19
CA ILE A 124 -14.60 0.84 -15.67
C ILE A 124 -13.67 0.29 -14.59
N TYR A 125 -12.82 1.15 -13.99
CA TYR A 125 -11.92 0.64 -12.96
C TYR A 125 -12.63 0.36 -11.63
N PHE A 126 -13.77 0.96 -11.34
CA PHE A 126 -14.59 0.57 -10.19
C PHE A 126 -15.10 -0.88 -10.31
N GLU A 127 -15.45 -1.34 -11.50
CA GLU A 127 -15.81 -2.75 -11.71
C GLU A 127 -14.63 -3.68 -11.43
N ILE A 128 -13.41 -3.31 -11.85
CA ILE A 128 -12.22 -4.10 -11.52
C ILE A 128 -11.91 -4.06 -10.02
N VAL A 129 -12.07 -2.91 -9.37
CA VAL A 129 -11.94 -2.78 -7.91
C VAL A 129 -12.95 -3.70 -7.20
N ARG A 130 -14.21 -3.72 -7.66
CA ARG A 130 -15.27 -4.60 -7.14
C ARG A 130 -14.85 -6.07 -7.21
N GLU A 131 -14.44 -6.54 -8.40
CA GLU A 131 -13.99 -7.92 -8.59
C GLU A 131 -12.85 -8.27 -7.61
N LYS A 132 -11.88 -7.37 -7.42
CA LYS A 132 -10.75 -7.62 -6.53
C LYS A 132 -11.14 -7.63 -5.05
N ILE A 133 -12.08 -6.80 -4.64
CA ILE A 133 -12.63 -6.82 -3.27
C ILE A 133 -13.40 -8.12 -3.03
N GLU A 134 -14.23 -8.55 -3.98
CA GLU A 134 -14.98 -9.82 -3.92
C GLU A 134 -14.04 -11.04 -3.84
N GLU A 135 -12.86 -10.96 -4.45
CA GLU A 135 -11.79 -11.95 -4.36
C GLU A 135 -10.98 -11.84 -3.04
N ASN A 136 -11.36 -11.00 -2.08
CA ASN A 136 -10.62 -10.68 -0.84
C ASN A 136 -9.20 -10.14 -1.09
N ASN A 137 -9.00 -9.40 -2.16
CA ASN A 137 -7.74 -8.72 -2.46
C ASN A 137 -7.77 -7.26 -2.00
N GLN A 138 -6.62 -6.77 -1.58
CA GLN A 138 -6.42 -5.34 -1.33
C GLN A 138 -6.19 -4.59 -2.64
N VAL A 139 -6.73 -3.37 -2.73
CA VAL A 139 -6.57 -2.49 -3.88
C VAL A 139 -5.92 -1.18 -3.44
N LEU A 140 -4.86 -0.79 -4.13
CA LEU A 140 -4.22 0.52 -3.93
C LEU A 140 -4.60 1.46 -5.09
N ILE A 141 -5.23 2.58 -4.76
CA ILE A 141 -5.58 3.63 -5.71
C ILE A 141 -4.73 4.87 -5.41
N MET A 142 -4.01 5.36 -6.39
CA MET A 142 -3.11 6.51 -6.24
C MET A 142 -3.61 7.71 -7.06
N PHE A 143 -3.61 8.88 -6.43
CA PHE A 143 -3.98 10.15 -7.06
C PHE A 143 -2.80 11.10 -7.06
N PRO A 144 -2.61 11.92 -8.11
CA PRO A 144 -1.57 12.93 -8.15
C PRO A 144 -1.81 14.04 -7.14
N GLU A 145 -3.08 14.35 -6.82
CA GLU A 145 -3.47 15.43 -5.92
C GLU A 145 -4.40 14.97 -4.81
N VAL A 146 -4.21 15.54 -3.61
CA VAL A 146 -5.03 15.25 -2.43
C VAL A 146 -6.48 15.73 -2.59
N SER A 147 -6.69 16.82 -3.33
CA SER A 147 -8.03 17.41 -3.60
C SER A 147 -8.98 16.42 -4.28
N LEU A 148 -8.47 15.64 -5.22
CA LEU A 148 -9.25 14.62 -5.94
C LEU A 148 -9.64 13.43 -5.06
N SER A 149 -8.93 13.21 -3.96
CA SER A 149 -9.17 12.04 -3.11
C SER A 149 -10.49 12.11 -2.33
N ASN A 150 -10.95 13.28 -1.91
CA ASN A 150 -12.16 13.39 -1.09
C ASN A 150 -13.44 13.04 -1.85
N GLU A 151 -13.60 13.58 -3.06
CA GLU A 151 -14.74 13.25 -3.92
C GLU A 151 -14.74 11.77 -4.29
N PHE A 152 -13.57 11.23 -4.56
CA PHE A 152 -13.40 9.83 -4.88
C PHE A 152 -13.73 8.91 -3.69
N VAL A 153 -13.32 9.27 -2.47
CA VAL A 153 -13.69 8.55 -1.24
C VAL A 153 -15.21 8.48 -1.09
N ILE A 154 -15.91 9.61 -1.27
CA ILE A 154 -17.38 9.64 -1.20
C ILE A 154 -18.02 8.72 -2.25
N ARG A 155 -17.49 8.69 -3.47
CA ARG A 155 -17.97 7.79 -4.53
C ARG A 155 -17.73 6.32 -4.20
N LEU A 156 -16.55 5.98 -3.64
CA LEU A 156 -16.25 4.63 -3.17
C LEU A 156 -17.20 4.19 -2.04
N GLU A 157 -17.42 5.05 -1.05
CA GLU A 157 -18.33 4.76 0.06
C GLU A 157 -19.76 4.51 -0.43
N LYS A 158 -20.25 5.31 -1.39
CA LYS A 158 -21.57 5.09 -2.01
C LYS A 158 -21.63 3.78 -2.78
N ARG A 159 -20.60 3.48 -3.58
CA ARG A 159 -20.57 2.32 -4.46
C ARG A 159 -20.45 1.00 -3.71
N PHE A 160 -19.52 0.94 -2.78
CA PHE A 160 -19.14 -0.30 -2.11
C PHE A 160 -19.61 -0.40 -0.64
N GLY A 161 -20.11 0.69 -0.06
CA GLY A 161 -20.43 0.73 1.36
C GLY A 161 -19.22 0.63 2.29
N LEU A 162 -18.00 0.75 1.73
CA LEU A 162 -16.73 0.65 2.43
C LEU A 162 -16.06 2.00 2.54
N LYS A 163 -15.52 2.29 3.69
CA LYS A 163 -14.66 3.45 3.89
C LYS A 163 -13.21 3.08 3.60
N PRO A 164 -12.59 3.61 2.52
CA PRO A 164 -11.22 3.29 2.21
C PRO A 164 -10.25 3.93 3.23
N GLU A 165 -9.12 3.29 3.46
CA GLU A 165 -8.02 3.91 4.18
C GLU A 165 -7.36 4.97 3.29
N VAL A 166 -7.19 6.18 3.83
CA VAL A 166 -6.63 7.32 3.09
C VAL A 166 -5.23 7.61 3.60
N TRP A 167 -4.26 7.81 2.68
CA TRP A 167 -2.87 8.07 3.03
C TRP A 167 -2.30 9.26 2.27
N HIS A 168 -2.01 10.35 2.97
CA HIS A 168 -1.35 11.54 2.42
C HIS A 168 -0.58 12.32 3.49
N SER A 169 0.13 13.38 3.10
CA SER A 169 1.00 14.17 4.01
C SER A 169 0.24 14.84 5.17
N LYS A 170 -1.01 15.25 4.95
CA LYS A 170 -1.83 15.99 5.93
C LYS A 170 -2.43 15.12 7.04
N ILE A 171 -2.36 13.78 6.92
CA ILE A 171 -2.90 12.87 7.94
C ILE A 171 -1.98 12.83 9.15
N SER A 172 -2.56 12.87 10.35
CA SER A 172 -1.81 12.83 11.61
C SER A 172 -1.04 11.50 11.77
N PRO A 173 0.09 11.49 12.51
CA PRO A 173 0.82 10.26 12.79
C PRO A 173 -0.02 9.17 13.45
N SER A 174 -0.97 9.55 14.32
CA SER A 174 -1.88 8.61 14.97
C SER A 174 -2.83 7.94 13.98
N GLN A 175 -3.40 8.70 13.04
CA GLN A 175 -4.24 8.16 11.97
C GLN A 175 -3.44 7.26 11.03
N LYS A 176 -2.23 7.70 10.60
CA LYS A 176 -1.34 6.86 9.77
C LYS A 176 -1.05 5.51 10.41
N LYS A 177 -0.85 5.50 11.74
CA LYS A 177 -0.64 4.25 12.46
C LYS A 177 -1.88 3.35 12.38
N LYS A 178 -3.08 3.89 12.63
CA LYS A 178 -4.33 3.11 12.56
C LYS A 178 -4.58 2.56 11.16
N SER A 179 -4.37 3.39 10.12
CA SER A 179 -4.49 2.96 8.73
C SER A 179 -3.50 1.85 8.38
N LEU A 180 -2.24 1.99 8.82
CA LEU A 180 -1.23 0.96 8.60
C LEU A 180 -1.60 -0.36 9.30
N ASP A 181 -2.09 -0.29 10.53
CA ASP A 181 -2.55 -1.46 11.28
C ASP A 181 -3.67 -2.21 10.53
N ARG A 182 -4.62 -1.48 9.91
CA ARG A 182 -5.71 -2.07 9.12
C ARG A 182 -5.20 -2.66 7.80
N ILE A 183 -4.35 -1.93 7.08
CA ILE A 183 -3.76 -2.39 5.80
C ILE A 183 -2.98 -3.70 5.97
N ILE A 184 -2.25 -3.85 7.08
CA ILE A 184 -1.43 -5.06 7.33
C ILE A 184 -2.31 -6.27 7.70
N LYS A 185 -3.48 -6.04 8.26
CA LYS A 185 -4.40 -7.12 8.65
C LYS A 185 -5.24 -7.65 7.47
N GLY A 186 -5.45 -6.86 6.45
CA GLY A 186 -6.31 -7.17 5.30
C GLY A 186 -7.70 -6.63 5.48
#